data_e3055e5d6e74f988c676dff64e46e04c
#
_entry.id   e3055e5d6e74f988c676dff64e46e04c
#
_cell.length_a   1.000
_cell.length_b   1.000
_cell.length_c   1.000
_cell.angle_alpha   90.00
_cell.angle_beta   90.00
_cell.angle_gamma   90.00
#
_symmetry.space_group_name_H-M   'P 1'
#
loop_
_entity.id
_entity.type
_entity.pdbx_description
1 polymer ?
#
loop_
_entity_poly.entity_id
_entity_poly.type
_entity_poly.pdbx_seq_one_letter_code
_entity_poly.pdbx_strand_id
1 'polypeptide(L)'
;MIRKNIGKSRAALRSISAALTMLICVTASAGIPSKPTPPRLVNDLAGVFQPMETATLERVLTDYNDSTSTQIAVVTVNDLEGMAAAEYATRIGLEWQVGSEKFDNGVVILVKPKNSNGSGEVFIAVGYGLEGAIPDARAKAIIDRIMIPNFVENDYFGAVAGACDAIMKLASGEGFEAEEEDDALSDFIAIITFIIIVILVKYIAKKGDTGSGNNSNNGGGRRTIYVGPTVRGGNFGGFSGGSSGGFGGFGGGSFGGGGAGGRW
;
A
#
# COMPACT_ATOMS: atom_id res chain seq x y z
N MET A 1 -43.63 38.11 -50.70
CA MET A 1 -43.77 36.75 -50.04
C MET A 1 -42.43 36.12 -49.58
N ILE A 2 -41.30 36.66 -49.95
CA ILE A 2 -39.92 36.04 -49.69
C ILE A 2 -39.35 36.30 -48.26
N ARG A 3 -39.76 37.41 -47.60
CA ARG A 3 -39.22 37.76 -46.26
C ARG A 3 -39.68 36.85 -45.08
N LYS A 4 -40.80 36.12 -45.24
CA LYS A 4 -41.38 35.31 -44.18
C LYS A 4 -40.71 33.97 -44.03
N ASN A 5 -39.95 33.45 -45.03
CA ASN A 5 -39.26 32.15 -44.97
C ASN A 5 -37.87 32.22 -44.36
N ILE A 6 -37.21 33.40 -44.40
CA ILE A 6 -35.87 33.57 -43.85
C ILE A 6 -35.89 33.51 -42.30
N GLY A 7 -36.99 33.97 -41.68
CA GLY A 7 -37.14 33.92 -40.23
C GLY A 7 -37.32 32.49 -39.68
N LYS A 8 -38.05 31.65 -40.40
CA LYS A 8 -38.29 30.24 -39.99
C LYS A 8 -37.06 29.37 -40.14
N SER A 9 -36.23 29.57 -41.16
CA SER A 9 -34.98 28.82 -41.31
C SER A 9 -33.90 29.23 -40.29
N ARG A 10 -33.84 30.51 -39.88
CA ARG A 10 -32.94 30.96 -38.81
C ARG A 10 -33.35 30.45 -37.43
N ALA A 11 -34.65 30.34 -37.16
CA ALA A 11 -35.16 29.74 -35.92
C ALA A 11 -34.87 28.24 -35.88
N ALA A 12 -35.08 27.50 -36.97
CA ALA A 12 -34.76 26.11 -37.10
C ALA A 12 -33.24 25.83 -36.94
N LEU A 13 -32.40 26.67 -37.54
CA LEU A 13 -30.94 26.56 -37.43
C LEU A 13 -30.46 26.80 -36.00
N ARG A 14 -31.06 27.75 -35.26
CA ARG A 14 -30.77 28.01 -33.84
C ARG A 14 -31.21 26.85 -32.95
N SER A 15 -32.36 26.23 -33.23
CA SER A 15 -32.85 25.06 -32.50
C SER A 15 -31.97 23.82 -32.71
N ILE A 16 -31.49 23.61 -33.93
CA ILE A 16 -30.54 22.51 -34.27
C ILE A 16 -29.18 22.75 -33.61
N SER A 17 -28.69 24.01 -33.62
CA SER A 17 -27.43 24.36 -32.93
C SER A 17 -27.56 24.16 -31.43
N ALA A 18 -28.67 24.57 -30.80
CA ALA A 18 -28.88 24.35 -29.35
C ALA A 18 -29.02 22.87 -29.00
N ALA A 19 -29.70 22.07 -29.84
CA ALA A 19 -29.80 20.61 -29.64
C ALA A 19 -28.46 19.90 -29.84
N LEU A 20 -27.65 20.36 -30.80
CA LEU A 20 -26.31 19.81 -31.03
C LEU A 20 -25.33 20.18 -29.89
N THR A 21 -25.47 21.37 -29.30
CA THR A 21 -24.66 21.78 -28.13
C THR A 21 -25.07 20.99 -26.87
N MET A 22 -26.33 20.62 -26.76
CA MET A 22 -26.83 19.82 -25.63
C MET A 22 -26.47 18.33 -25.73
N LEU A 23 -26.20 17.84 -26.95
CA LEU A 23 -25.79 16.46 -27.21
C LEU A 23 -24.27 16.23 -26.96
N ILE A 24 -23.48 17.32 -26.83
CA ILE A 24 -22.02 17.25 -26.53
C ILE A 24 -21.76 17.32 -25.01
N CYS A 25 -22.77 17.32 -24.15
CA CYS A 25 -22.61 16.90 -22.77
C CYS A 25 -22.35 15.39 -22.74
N VAL A 26 -21.23 14.97 -23.33
CA VAL A 26 -20.61 13.67 -23.00
C VAL A 26 -20.39 13.73 -21.50
N THR A 27 -21.22 13.02 -20.77
CA THR A 27 -20.97 12.69 -19.37
C THR A 27 -19.58 12.08 -19.32
N ALA A 28 -18.57 12.91 -18.97
CA ALA A 28 -17.35 12.37 -18.44
C ALA A 28 -17.82 11.55 -17.23
N SER A 29 -17.97 10.26 -17.42
CA SER A 29 -18.27 9.34 -16.33
C SER A 29 -17.05 9.41 -15.44
N ALA A 30 -17.11 10.19 -14.37
CA ALA A 30 -16.18 10.12 -13.28
C ALA A 30 -16.22 8.67 -12.79
N GLY A 31 -15.20 7.92 -13.11
CA GLY A 31 -15.19 6.48 -12.88
C GLY A 31 -13.77 5.95 -12.83
N ILE A 32 -13.63 4.77 -12.28
CA ILE A 32 -12.34 4.08 -12.29
C ILE A 32 -11.88 3.82 -13.74
N PRO A 33 -10.56 3.70 -13.98
CA PRO A 33 -10.04 3.39 -15.30
C PRO A 33 -10.55 2.04 -15.80
N SER A 34 -10.77 1.93 -17.10
CA SER A 34 -11.16 0.66 -17.71
C SER A 34 -10.08 -0.41 -17.51
N LYS A 35 -10.51 -1.67 -17.40
CA LYS A 35 -9.61 -2.81 -17.34
C LYS A 35 -8.59 -2.77 -18.48
N PRO A 36 -7.30 -2.91 -18.20
CA PRO A 36 -6.24 -2.76 -19.20
C PRO A 36 -6.34 -3.83 -20.30
N THR A 37 -6.10 -3.40 -21.53
CA THR A 37 -6.06 -4.28 -22.71
C THR A 37 -4.81 -3.93 -23.54
N PRO A 38 -3.79 -4.82 -23.62
CA PRO A 38 -3.69 -6.15 -23.01
C PRO A 38 -3.67 -6.10 -21.47
N PRO A 39 -4.02 -7.21 -20.78
CA PRO A 39 -4.01 -7.28 -19.32
C PRO A 39 -2.61 -7.03 -18.76
N ARG A 40 -2.53 -6.24 -17.66
CA ARG A 40 -1.28 -5.93 -16.95
C ARG A 40 -1.57 -5.84 -15.45
N LEU A 41 -0.61 -6.27 -14.64
CA LEU A 41 -0.65 -6.11 -13.19
C LEU A 41 -0.21 -4.71 -12.76
N VAL A 42 0.71 -4.07 -13.50
CA VAL A 42 1.20 -2.72 -13.20
C VAL A 42 0.61 -1.71 -14.18
N ASN A 43 -0.21 -0.81 -13.67
CA ASN A 43 -0.92 0.21 -14.44
C ASN A 43 -0.56 1.60 -13.91
N ASP A 44 0.53 2.15 -14.40
CA ASP A 44 1.05 3.45 -14.00
C ASP A 44 0.40 4.58 -14.81
N LEU A 45 -0.82 4.96 -14.42
CA LEU A 45 -1.58 6.02 -15.08
C LEU A 45 -1.17 7.43 -14.60
N ALA A 46 -0.51 7.52 -13.46
CA ALA A 46 0.03 8.77 -12.93
C ALA A 46 1.44 9.08 -13.47
N GLY A 47 2.12 8.09 -14.07
CA GLY A 47 3.46 8.25 -14.63
C GLY A 47 4.53 8.47 -13.56
N VAL A 48 4.44 7.78 -12.43
CA VAL A 48 5.39 7.91 -11.31
C VAL A 48 6.55 6.93 -11.40
N PHE A 49 6.46 5.92 -12.26
CA PHE A 49 7.51 4.94 -12.47
C PHE A 49 8.28 5.19 -13.76
N GLN A 50 9.55 4.84 -13.77
CA GLN A 50 10.30 4.75 -15.00
C GLN A 50 9.90 3.50 -15.81
N PRO A 51 10.07 3.47 -17.12
CA PRO A 51 9.70 2.31 -17.95
C PRO A 51 10.36 1.00 -17.52
N MET A 52 11.61 1.05 -17.04
CA MET A 52 12.34 -0.10 -16.54
C MET A 52 11.79 -0.60 -15.20
N GLU A 53 11.37 0.30 -14.33
CA GLU A 53 10.76 -0.01 -13.04
C GLU A 53 9.40 -0.69 -13.24
N THR A 54 8.55 -0.13 -14.11
CA THR A 54 7.28 -0.73 -14.50
C THR A 54 7.47 -2.14 -15.05
N ALA A 55 8.44 -2.33 -15.98
CA ALA A 55 8.71 -3.63 -16.56
C ALA A 55 9.26 -4.65 -15.56
N THR A 56 10.08 -4.19 -14.61
CA THR A 56 10.63 -5.05 -13.55
C THR A 56 9.53 -5.51 -12.61
N LEU A 57 8.68 -4.59 -12.15
CA LEU A 57 7.58 -4.89 -11.25
C LEU A 57 6.55 -5.80 -11.93
N GLU A 58 6.17 -5.53 -13.18
CA GLU A 58 5.26 -6.37 -13.97
C GLU A 58 5.76 -7.80 -14.05
N ARG A 59 7.05 -8.01 -14.34
CA ARG A 59 7.65 -9.33 -14.41
C ARG A 59 7.58 -10.05 -13.07
N VAL A 60 7.99 -9.39 -11.98
CA VAL A 60 7.98 -9.99 -10.63
C VAL A 60 6.57 -10.41 -10.22
N LEU A 61 5.58 -9.55 -10.47
CA LEU A 61 4.19 -9.82 -10.12
C LEU A 61 3.58 -10.91 -11.01
N THR A 62 3.97 -10.97 -12.29
CA THR A 62 3.56 -12.03 -13.20
C THR A 62 4.13 -13.38 -12.77
N ASP A 63 5.44 -13.46 -12.50
CA ASP A 63 6.10 -14.68 -12.00
C ASP A 63 5.47 -15.17 -10.69
N TYR A 64 5.10 -14.24 -9.80
CA TYR A 64 4.40 -14.56 -8.55
C TYR A 64 2.98 -15.10 -8.81
N ASN A 65 2.22 -14.45 -9.69
CA ASN A 65 0.88 -14.94 -10.10
C ASN A 65 0.96 -16.34 -10.71
N ASP A 66 1.93 -16.60 -11.58
CA ASP A 66 2.08 -17.90 -12.25
C ASP A 66 2.41 -19.02 -11.26
N SER A 67 3.13 -18.71 -10.19
CA SER A 67 3.53 -19.69 -9.17
C SER A 67 2.48 -19.92 -8.09
N THR A 68 1.67 -18.90 -7.74
CA THR A 68 0.77 -18.92 -6.57
C THR A 68 -0.70 -18.73 -6.92
N SER A 69 -1.02 -18.31 -8.15
CA SER A 69 -2.33 -17.83 -8.59
C SER A 69 -2.80 -16.55 -7.87
N THR A 70 -2.00 -15.96 -6.99
CA THR A 70 -2.32 -14.71 -6.31
C THR A 70 -2.01 -13.54 -7.21
N GLN A 71 -2.94 -12.62 -7.34
CA GLN A 71 -2.81 -11.45 -8.21
C GLN A 71 -2.66 -10.17 -7.39
N ILE A 72 -1.57 -9.47 -7.60
CA ILE A 72 -1.32 -8.14 -7.02
C ILE A 72 -1.36 -7.12 -8.16
N ALA A 73 -2.40 -6.32 -8.20
CA ALA A 73 -2.54 -5.24 -9.17
C ALA A 73 -2.07 -3.92 -8.57
N VAL A 74 -1.13 -3.26 -9.23
CA VAL A 74 -0.66 -1.92 -8.88
C VAL A 74 -1.28 -0.91 -9.82
N VAL A 75 -1.97 0.08 -9.27
CA VAL A 75 -2.64 1.12 -10.05
C VAL A 75 -2.27 2.48 -9.49
N THR A 76 -1.66 3.33 -10.31
CA THR A 76 -1.41 4.71 -9.97
C THR A 76 -2.37 5.62 -10.73
N VAL A 77 -2.94 6.63 -10.08
CA VAL A 77 -3.89 7.56 -10.69
C VAL A 77 -3.61 8.99 -10.24
N ASN A 78 -3.91 9.97 -11.09
CA ASN A 78 -3.73 11.39 -10.74
C ASN A 78 -4.86 11.95 -9.88
N ASP A 79 -6.06 11.36 -9.97
CA ASP A 79 -7.25 11.78 -9.25
C ASP A 79 -8.12 10.58 -8.87
N LEU A 80 -8.85 10.70 -7.77
CA LEU A 80 -9.81 9.69 -7.30
C LEU A 80 -11.24 10.02 -7.70
N GLU A 81 -11.45 11.03 -8.54
CA GLU A 81 -12.75 11.45 -9.06
C GLU A 81 -13.79 11.70 -7.94
N GLY A 82 -13.33 12.24 -6.82
CA GLY A 82 -14.16 12.52 -5.65
C GLY A 82 -14.53 11.30 -4.78
N MET A 83 -14.04 10.12 -5.11
CA MET A 83 -14.23 8.90 -4.31
C MET A 83 -13.19 8.81 -3.19
N ALA A 84 -13.51 8.09 -2.13
CA ALA A 84 -12.52 7.69 -1.14
C ALA A 84 -11.54 6.65 -1.76
N ALA A 85 -10.26 6.68 -1.38
CA ALA A 85 -9.26 5.74 -1.89
C ALA A 85 -9.66 4.27 -1.66
N ALA A 86 -10.31 3.97 -0.53
CA ALA A 86 -10.85 2.66 -0.22
C ALA A 86 -11.90 2.20 -1.26
N GLU A 87 -12.88 3.05 -1.55
CA GLU A 87 -13.93 2.76 -2.52
C GLU A 87 -13.33 2.58 -3.91
N TYR A 88 -12.43 3.48 -4.30
CA TYR A 88 -11.77 3.45 -5.60
C TYR A 88 -10.98 2.15 -5.82
N ALA A 89 -10.15 1.76 -4.86
CA ALA A 89 -9.36 0.53 -4.93
C ALA A 89 -10.24 -0.73 -4.95
N THR A 90 -11.26 -0.78 -4.09
CA THR A 90 -12.21 -1.90 -4.06
C THR A 90 -12.98 -2.04 -5.38
N ARG A 91 -13.40 -0.92 -5.97
CA ARG A 91 -14.08 -0.94 -7.27
C ARG A 91 -13.15 -1.41 -8.39
N ILE A 92 -11.88 -1.01 -8.40
CA ILE A 92 -10.90 -1.57 -9.33
C ILE A 92 -10.81 -3.09 -9.16
N GLY A 93 -10.67 -3.57 -7.94
CA GLY A 93 -10.61 -5.00 -7.65
C GLY A 93 -11.79 -5.77 -8.23
N LEU A 94 -13.00 -5.26 -8.01
CA LEU A 94 -14.25 -5.86 -8.48
C LEU A 94 -14.44 -5.75 -10.00
N GLU A 95 -14.27 -4.54 -10.58
CA GLU A 95 -14.56 -4.32 -12.00
C GLU A 95 -13.49 -4.95 -12.91
N TRP A 96 -12.22 -4.94 -12.46
CA TRP A 96 -11.16 -5.65 -13.18
C TRP A 96 -11.14 -7.13 -12.88
N GLN A 97 -11.84 -7.56 -11.82
CA GLN A 97 -11.88 -8.96 -11.39
C GLN A 97 -10.49 -9.47 -10.96
N VAL A 98 -9.77 -8.68 -10.15
CA VAL A 98 -8.43 -9.01 -9.68
C VAL A 98 -8.48 -10.22 -8.76
N GLY A 99 -7.61 -11.20 -8.99
CA GLY A 99 -7.58 -12.47 -8.27
C GLY A 99 -8.32 -13.59 -9.00
N SER A 100 -8.40 -14.75 -8.37
CA SER A 100 -9.08 -15.93 -8.87
C SER A 100 -10.47 -16.02 -8.26
N GLU A 101 -11.50 -16.30 -9.06
CA GLU A 101 -12.87 -16.57 -8.60
C GLU A 101 -12.94 -17.70 -7.55
N LYS A 102 -12.04 -18.66 -7.65
CA LYS A 102 -12.02 -19.83 -6.75
C LYS A 102 -11.41 -19.48 -5.38
N PHE A 103 -10.45 -18.56 -5.32
CA PHE A 103 -9.64 -18.33 -4.14
C PHE A 103 -9.81 -16.92 -3.57
N ASP A 104 -10.40 -15.98 -4.29
CA ASP A 104 -10.56 -14.57 -3.93
C ASP A 104 -9.22 -13.93 -3.47
N ASN A 105 -8.13 -14.33 -4.13
CA ASN A 105 -6.75 -14.04 -3.75
C ASN A 105 -6.18 -12.86 -4.53
N GLY A 106 -6.98 -11.83 -4.70
CA GLY A 106 -6.57 -10.56 -5.32
C GLY A 106 -6.12 -9.52 -4.30
N VAL A 107 -5.16 -8.68 -4.69
CA VAL A 107 -4.77 -7.47 -3.95
C VAL A 107 -4.69 -6.31 -4.93
N VAL A 108 -5.20 -5.15 -4.55
CA VAL A 108 -5.05 -3.91 -5.31
C VAL A 108 -4.27 -2.91 -4.48
N ILE A 109 -3.12 -2.45 -4.98
CA ILE A 109 -2.35 -1.35 -4.42
C ILE A 109 -2.67 -0.12 -5.25
N LEU A 110 -3.47 0.80 -4.69
CA LEU A 110 -3.81 2.07 -5.29
C LEU A 110 -2.89 3.16 -4.76
N VAL A 111 -2.30 3.93 -5.66
CA VAL A 111 -1.46 5.09 -5.31
C VAL A 111 -1.95 6.31 -6.08
N LYS A 112 -2.32 7.35 -5.35
CA LYS A 112 -2.53 8.69 -5.89
C LYS A 112 -1.39 9.57 -5.41
N PRO A 113 -0.44 9.96 -6.28
CA PRO A 113 0.69 10.78 -5.86
C PRO A 113 0.23 12.15 -5.37
N LYS A 114 1.05 12.77 -4.55
CA LYS A 114 0.86 14.15 -4.13
C LYS A 114 0.95 15.06 -5.36
N ASN A 115 -0.03 15.92 -5.54
CA ASN A 115 -0.08 16.90 -6.61
C ASN A 115 -0.51 18.28 -6.08
N SER A 116 -0.58 19.29 -6.97
CA SER A 116 -0.97 20.67 -6.62
C SER A 116 -2.36 20.77 -5.98
N ASN A 117 -3.22 19.76 -6.19
CA ASN A 117 -4.61 19.77 -5.77
C ASN A 117 -4.86 18.98 -4.47
N GLY A 118 -3.84 18.33 -3.89
CA GLY A 118 -4.04 17.58 -2.66
C GLY A 118 -2.85 16.72 -2.21
N SER A 119 -3.01 16.13 -1.03
CA SER A 119 -2.08 15.16 -0.44
C SER A 119 -1.99 13.90 -1.29
N GLY A 120 -0.88 13.17 -1.16
CA GLY A 120 -0.78 11.80 -1.63
C GLY A 120 -1.72 10.88 -0.86
N GLU A 121 -2.26 9.88 -1.54
CA GLU A 121 -3.15 8.89 -0.94
C GLU A 121 -2.77 7.49 -1.44
N VAL A 122 -2.78 6.54 -0.53
CA VAL A 122 -2.53 5.12 -0.83
C VAL A 122 -3.60 4.26 -0.18
N PHE A 123 -3.98 3.18 -0.85
CA PHE A 123 -4.85 2.16 -0.28
C PHE A 123 -4.43 0.78 -0.78
N ILE A 124 -4.40 -0.19 0.13
CA ILE A 124 -4.24 -1.60 -0.19
C ILE A 124 -5.59 -2.26 0.05
N ALA A 125 -6.28 -2.67 -1.01
CA ALA A 125 -7.50 -3.47 -0.92
C ALA A 125 -7.14 -4.95 -1.03
N VAL A 126 -7.70 -5.75 -0.13
CA VAL A 126 -7.41 -7.18 0.00
C VAL A 126 -8.66 -7.99 -0.33
N GLY A 127 -8.53 -9.00 -1.18
CA GLY A 127 -9.61 -9.93 -1.50
C GLY A 127 -9.90 -10.89 -0.34
N TYR A 128 -11.11 -11.40 -0.25
CA TYR A 128 -11.60 -12.23 0.86
C TYR A 128 -10.69 -13.42 1.20
N GLY A 129 -10.09 -14.06 0.20
CA GLY A 129 -9.22 -15.22 0.42
C GLY A 129 -7.89 -14.90 1.08
N LEU A 130 -7.50 -13.63 1.11
CA LEU A 130 -6.24 -13.18 1.72
C LEU A 130 -6.43 -12.42 3.03
N GLU A 131 -7.66 -12.11 3.48
CA GLU A 131 -7.92 -11.37 4.73
C GLU A 131 -7.31 -12.07 5.96
N GLY A 132 -7.27 -13.40 5.97
CA GLY A 132 -6.63 -14.16 7.03
C GLY A 132 -5.11 -13.99 7.09
N ALA A 133 -4.45 -13.86 5.94
CA ALA A 133 -3.01 -13.66 5.83
C ALA A 133 -2.63 -12.18 5.94
N ILE A 134 -3.45 -11.30 5.35
CA ILE A 134 -3.22 -9.85 5.27
C ILE A 134 -4.44 -9.12 5.86
N PRO A 135 -4.65 -9.18 7.17
CA PRO A 135 -5.70 -8.38 7.81
C PRO A 135 -5.36 -6.88 7.72
N ASP A 136 -6.37 -6.03 7.91
CA ASP A 136 -6.25 -4.57 7.81
C ASP A 136 -5.08 -3.99 8.62
N ALA A 137 -4.81 -4.55 9.80
CA ALA A 137 -3.70 -4.10 10.64
C ALA A 137 -2.33 -4.34 9.98
N ARG A 138 -2.15 -5.47 9.27
CA ARG A 138 -0.91 -5.75 8.52
C ARG A 138 -0.80 -4.89 7.28
N ALA A 139 -1.89 -4.73 6.53
CA ALA A 139 -1.93 -3.81 5.40
C ALA A 139 -1.59 -2.36 5.84
N LYS A 140 -2.10 -1.93 7.00
CA LYS A 140 -1.76 -0.63 7.60
C LYS A 140 -0.29 -0.52 7.97
N ALA A 141 0.28 -1.56 8.57
CA ALA A 141 1.71 -1.59 8.91
C ALA A 141 2.61 -1.50 7.66
N ILE A 142 2.25 -2.18 6.57
CA ILE A 142 2.96 -2.05 5.29
C ILE A 142 2.93 -0.60 4.80
N ILE A 143 1.76 0.03 4.82
CA ILE A 143 1.61 1.42 4.39
C ILE A 143 2.46 2.35 5.25
N ASP A 144 2.34 2.27 6.57
CA ASP A 144 2.97 3.23 7.48
C ASP A 144 4.48 3.06 7.57
N ARG A 145 4.98 1.82 7.51
CA ARG A 145 6.40 1.52 7.73
C ARG A 145 7.21 1.41 6.44
N ILE A 146 6.56 1.06 5.32
CA ILE A 146 7.25 0.90 4.04
C ILE A 146 6.85 2.00 3.06
N MET A 147 5.53 2.17 2.81
CA MET A 147 5.13 3.01 1.70
C MET A 147 5.25 4.51 2.01
N ILE A 148 4.74 4.98 3.15
CA ILE A 148 4.72 6.40 3.47
C ILE A 148 6.13 7.00 3.58
N PRO A 149 7.12 6.38 4.28
CA PRO A 149 8.47 6.92 4.33
C PRO A 149 9.08 7.11 2.94
N ASN A 150 8.98 6.11 2.07
CA ASN A 150 9.49 6.20 0.70
C ASN A 150 8.73 7.25 -0.14
N PHE A 151 7.41 7.38 0.02
CA PHE A 151 6.64 8.42 -0.67
C PHE A 151 7.03 9.83 -0.25
N VAL A 152 7.39 10.05 1.02
CA VAL A 152 7.90 11.34 1.50
C VAL A 152 9.21 11.70 0.81
N GLU A 153 10.05 10.71 0.49
CA GLU A 153 11.30 10.86 -0.27
C GLU A 153 11.08 10.88 -1.79
N ASN A 154 9.84 10.76 -2.27
CA ASN A 154 9.46 10.62 -3.67
C ASN A 154 9.96 9.33 -4.33
N ASP A 155 10.35 8.32 -3.56
CA ASP A 155 10.66 6.99 -4.06
C ASP A 155 9.38 6.13 -4.18
N TYR A 156 8.64 6.38 -5.25
CA TYR A 156 7.39 5.63 -5.53
C TYR A 156 7.66 4.16 -5.86
N PHE A 157 8.77 3.89 -6.56
CA PHE A 157 9.12 2.53 -6.91
C PHE A 157 9.53 1.71 -5.69
N GLY A 158 10.41 2.23 -4.85
CA GLY A 158 10.81 1.58 -3.59
C GLY A 158 9.62 1.32 -2.66
N ALA A 159 8.71 2.30 -2.55
CA ALA A 159 7.48 2.16 -1.77
C ALA A 159 6.62 0.98 -2.23
N VAL A 160 6.35 0.91 -3.55
CA VAL A 160 5.45 -0.11 -4.11
C VAL A 160 6.13 -1.47 -4.19
N ALA A 161 7.40 -1.53 -4.59
CA ALA A 161 8.16 -2.77 -4.63
C ALA A 161 8.29 -3.41 -3.23
N GLY A 162 8.59 -2.61 -2.21
CA GLY A 162 8.63 -3.06 -0.82
C GLY A 162 7.29 -3.55 -0.31
N ALA A 163 6.19 -2.85 -0.66
CA ALA A 163 4.85 -3.30 -0.31
C ALA A 163 4.49 -4.63 -1.00
N CYS A 164 4.82 -4.79 -2.29
CA CYS A 164 4.60 -6.05 -3.01
C CYS A 164 5.38 -7.22 -2.36
N ASP A 165 6.65 -7.01 -2.00
CA ASP A 165 7.47 -8.03 -1.32
C ASP A 165 6.85 -8.45 0.03
N ALA A 166 6.43 -7.48 0.84
CA ALA A 166 5.77 -7.74 2.11
C ALA A 166 4.45 -8.50 1.94
N ILE A 167 3.62 -8.12 0.96
CA ILE A 167 2.36 -8.80 0.63
C ILE A 167 2.63 -10.24 0.18
N MET A 168 3.61 -10.46 -0.70
CA MET A 168 3.98 -11.79 -1.17
C MET A 168 4.42 -12.70 -0.02
N LYS A 169 5.23 -12.21 0.93
CA LYS A 169 5.65 -12.94 2.12
C LYS A 169 4.47 -13.30 3.02
N LEU A 170 3.58 -12.35 3.27
CA LEU A 170 2.38 -12.60 4.08
C LEU A 170 1.45 -13.63 3.44
N ALA A 171 1.22 -13.52 2.13
CA ALA A 171 0.36 -14.44 1.39
C ALA A 171 0.94 -15.86 1.30
N SER A 172 2.27 -16.02 1.33
CA SER A 172 2.93 -17.33 1.41
C SER A 172 2.98 -17.93 2.82
N GLY A 173 2.45 -17.22 3.82
CA GLY A 173 2.45 -17.66 5.21
C GLY A 173 3.76 -17.38 5.96
N GLU A 174 4.67 -16.63 5.36
CA GLU A 174 5.86 -16.12 6.02
C GLU A 174 5.48 -14.93 6.92
N GLY A 175 6.06 -14.86 8.12
CA GLY A 175 5.81 -13.72 9.00
C GLY A 175 6.43 -12.46 8.40
N PHE A 176 5.64 -11.41 8.27
CA PHE A 176 6.14 -10.07 8.02
C PHE A 176 6.48 -9.45 9.37
N GLU A 177 7.75 -9.49 9.74
CA GLU A 177 8.30 -8.64 10.78
C GLU A 177 8.71 -7.34 10.06
N ALA A 178 7.85 -6.33 10.09
CA ALA A 178 8.33 -4.98 9.86
C ALA A 178 9.37 -4.74 10.96
N GLU A 179 10.62 -4.47 10.59
CA GLU A 179 11.63 -4.01 11.53
C GLU A 179 10.96 -2.90 12.34
N GLU A 180 10.73 -3.17 13.62
CA GLU A 180 10.38 -2.09 14.54
C GLU A 180 11.60 -1.18 14.44
N GLU A 181 11.46 -0.01 13.83
CA GLU A 181 12.37 1.06 14.14
C GLU A 181 12.32 1.13 15.66
N ASP A 182 13.42 0.64 16.29
CA ASP A 182 13.63 0.82 17.71
C ASP A 182 13.32 2.27 17.97
N ASP A 183 12.16 2.52 18.58
CA ASP A 183 11.82 3.81 19.14
C ASP A 183 12.85 4.06 20.23
N ALA A 184 14.06 4.45 19.80
CA ALA A 184 15.16 4.82 20.69
C ALA A 184 14.66 5.85 21.71
N LEU A 185 13.63 6.61 21.33
CA LEU A 185 12.92 7.52 22.23
C LEU A 185 12.10 6.77 23.29
N SER A 186 11.45 5.69 22.95
CA SER A 186 10.67 4.85 23.88
C SER A 186 11.59 4.15 24.87
N ASP A 187 12.69 3.60 24.41
CA ASP A 187 13.73 2.99 25.24
C ASP A 187 14.42 4.04 26.12
N PHE A 188 14.71 5.23 25.60
CA PHE A 188 15.22 6.35 26.42
C PHE A 188 14.23 6.77 27.50
N ILE A 189 12.94 6.88 27.19
CA ILE A 189 11.89 7.20 28.18
C ILE A 189 11.78 6.10 29.23
N ALA A 190 11.84 4.81 28.83
CA ALA A 190 11.80 3.68 29.74
C ALA A 190 13.03 3.68 30.69
N ILE A 191 14.24 3.93 30.14
CA ILE A 191 15.48 4.03 30.91
C ILE A 191 15.42 5.21 31.88
N ILE A 192 14.98 6.40 31.42
CA ILE A 192 14.85 7.59 32.28
C ILE A 192 13.84 7.34 33.39
N THR A 193 12.70 6.72 33.06
CA THR A 193 11.66 6.40 34.05
C THR A 193 12.19 5.41 35.08
N PHE A 194 12.94 4.37 34.64
CA PHE A 194 13.59 3.44 35.54
C PHE A 194 14.62 4.11 36.46
N ILE A 195 15.46 5.00 35.94
CA ILE A 195 16.43 5.77 36.71
C ILE A 195 15.73 6.64 37.75
N ILE A 196 14.64 7.31 37.39
CA ILE A 196 13.86 8.13 38.32
C ILE A 196 13.27 7.28 39.45
N ILE A 197 12.74 6.09 39.13
CA ILE A 197 12.21 5.16 40.12
C ILE A 197 13.33 4.70 41.08
N VAL A 198 14.51 4.34 40.55
CA VAL A 198 15.66 3.93 41.39
C VAL A 198 16.13 5.05 42.31
N ILE A 199 16.18 6.30 41.80
CA ILE A 199 16.54 7.46 42.60
C ILE A 199 15.48 7.71 43.70
N LEU A 200 14.19 7.60 43.36
CA LEU A 200 13.08 7.75 44.28
C LEU A 200 13.12 6.70 45.39
N VAL A 201 13.37 5.44 45.04
CA VAL A 201 13.52 4.33 46.01
C VAL A 201 14.73 4.57 46.91
N LYS A 202 15.86 5.01 46.39
CA LYS A 202 17.04 5.35 47.21
C LYS A 202 16.81 6.54 48.11
N TYR A 203 16.05 7.56 47.65
CA TYR A 203 15.67 8.72 48.41
C TYR A 203 14.75 8.35 49.58
N ILE A 204 13.75 7.48 49.36
CA ILE A 204 12.84 6.95 50.36
C ILE A 204 13.59 6.06 51.36
N ALA A 205 14.47 5.16 50.86
CA ALA A 205 15.30 4.29 51.70
C ALA A 205 16.26 5.09 52.61
N LYS A 206 16.82 6.21 52.08
CA LYS A 206 17.70 7.09 52.88
C LYS A 206 16.95 7.89 53.93
N LYS A 207 15.61 8.04 53.81
CA LYS A 207 14.77 8.73 54.80
C LYS A 207 14.25 7.77 55.88
N GLY A 208 14.47 6.44 55.70
CA GLY A 208 14.03 5.38 56.60
C GLY A 208 15.10 4.72 57.43
N ASP A 209 16.40 5.17 57.37
CA ASP A 209 17.49 4.52 58.09
C ASP A 209 17.73 5.16 59.48
N THR A 210 17.02 4.66 60.45
CA THR A 210 17.47 4.50 61.82
C THR A 210 17.32 3.02 62.20
N GLY A 211 18.43 2.23 62.09
CA GLY A 211 18.47 0.90 62.76
C GLY A 211 19.16 -0.21 62.00
N SER A 212 20.47 -0.34 62.28
CA SER A 212 21.18 -1.57 62.60
C SER A 212 21.11 -2.83 61.70
N GLY A 213 22.25 -3.30 61.29
CA GLY A 213 22.61 -4.76 61.38
C GLY A 213 22.94 -5.50 60.11
N ASN A 214 24.20 -5.47 59.75
CA ASN A 214 25.09 -6.64 59.54
C ASN A 214 24.70 -7.80 58.62
N ASN A 215 25.62 -8.06 57.72
CA ASN A 215 26.23 -9.38 57.37
C ASN A 215 26.05 -9.91 55.94
N SER A 216 27.16 -9.88 55.22
CA SER A 216 27.89 -11.02 54.58
C SER A 216 27.18 -11.91 53.56
N ASN A 217 27.73 -11.98 52.41
CA ASN A 217 28.43 -13.09 51.70
C ASN A 217 27.91 -13.46 50.33
N ASN A 218 28.73 -13.19 49.29
CA ASN A 218 29.45 -14.20 48.46
C ASN A 218 28.64 -15.07 47.51
N GLY A 219 29.07 -15.09 46.26
CA GLY A 219 28.92 -16.21 45.31
C GLY A 219 28.41 -15.78 43.92
N GLY A 220 29.26 -15.48 42.99
CA GLY A 220 29.87 -16.47 42.12
C GLY A 220 29.05 -16.75 40.88
N GLY A 221 29.44 -16.14 39.73
CA GLY A 221 29.59 -16.87 38.49
C GLY A 221 28.37 -17.11 37.59
N ARG A 222 28.31 -16.48 36.49
CA ARG A 222 28.46 -17.09 35.15
C ARG A 222 28.05 -16.08 34.08
N ARG A 223 29.05 -15.65 33.35
CA ARG A 223 28.83 -14.94 32.05
C ARG A 223 28.37 -15.98 31.04
N THR A 224 27.19 -15.85 30.55
CA THR A 224 26.76 -16.46 29.27
C THR A 224 26.83 -15.40 28.22
N ILE A 225 27.77 -15.57 27.31
CA ILE A 225 27.91 -14.76 26.12
C ILE A 225 26.85 -15.25 25.13
N TYR A 226 25.81 -14.45 24.89
CA TYR A 226 24.93 -14.65 23.73
C TYR A 226 25.55 -13.99 22.53
N VAL A 227 26.02 -14.80 21.59
CA VAL A 227 26.40 -14.39 20.25
C VAL A 227 25.11 -14.29 19.47
N GLY A 228 24.65 -13.06 19.16
CA GLY A 228 23.55 -12.80 18.26
C GLY A 228 23.94 -13.15 16.81
N PRO A 229 23.02 -13.69 16.01
CA PRO A 229 23.28 -13.92 14.60
C PRO A 229 23.31 -12.58 13.84
N THR A 230 24.41 -12.35 13.16
CA THR A 230 24.57 -11.28 12.19
C THR A 230 23.62 -11.53 11.02
N VAL A 231 22.59 -10.71 10.89
CA VAL A 231 21.73 -10.70 9.70
C VAL A 231 22.50 -10.00 8.59
N ARG A 232 22.92 -10.80 7.65
CA ARG A 232 23.56 -10.40 6.40
C ARG A 232 22.48 -9.84 5.49
N GLY A 233 22.68 -8.61 5.01
CA GLY A 233 21.79 -7.93 4.08
C GLY A 233 21.41 -8.84 2.91
N GLY A 234 20.11 -9.01 2.70
CA GLY A 234 19.54 -9.73 1.57
C GLY A 234 19.81 -8.98 0.29
N ASN A 235 20.79 -9.43 -0.45
CA ASN A 235 21.01 -9.06 -1.84
C ASN A 235 19.77 -9.50 -2.62
N PHE A 236 19.15 -8.59 -3.32
CA PHE A 236 18.09 -8.89 -4.28
C PHE A 236 18.73 -9.69 -5.42
N GLY A 237 18.89 -11.01 -5.17
CA GLY A 237 19.55 -11.95 -6.05
C GLY A 237 18.69 -12.21 -7.26
N GLY A 238 19.27 -11.91 -8.43
CA GLY A 238 18.65 -12.07 -9.70
C GLY A 238 18.02 -13.45 -9.93
N PHE A 239 16.73 -13.44 -10.20
CA PHE A 239 16.06 -14.56 -10.84
C PHE A 239 16.47 -14.56 -12.31
N SER A 240 17.43 -15.42 -12.63
CA SER A 240 17.78 -15.76 -14.00
C SER A 240 16.92 -16.92 -14.43
N GLY A 241 16.12 -16.73 -15.45
CA GLY A 241 15.62 -17.85 -16.23
C GLY A 241 14.18 -17.81 -16.65
N GLY A 242 13.94 -17.32 -17.83
CA GLY A 242 13.16 -17.99 -18.84
C GLY A 242 11.64 -17.96 -18.75
N SER A 243 11.11 -17.36 -19.70
CA SER A 243 9.79 -17.41 -20.29
C SER A 243 9.10 -16.05 -20.28
N SER A 244 9.11 -15.42 -21.43
CA SER A 244 8.30 -14.24 -21.72
C SER A 244 6.83 -14.65 -21.90
N GLY A 245 6.20 -15.16 -20.84
CA GLY A 245 4.76 -15.25 -20.73
C GLY A 245 4.26 -13.91 -20.17
N GLY A 246 3.51 -13.13 -20.94
CA GLY A 246 2.80 -11.97 -20.42
C GLY A 246 1.71 -12.42 -19.45
N PHE A 247 1.30 -11.53 -18.53
CA PHE A 247 0.19 -11.77 -17.61
C PHE A 247 -1.08 -12.23 -18.37
N GLY A 248 -1.59 -13.40 -18.02
CA GLY A 248 -2.71 -14.05 -18.73
C GLY A 248 -4.09 -13.40 -18.51
N GLY A 249 -4.19 -12.47 -17.58
CA GLY A 249 -5.41 -11.73 -17.27
C GLY A 249 -5.96 -11.97 -15.87
N PHE A 250 -6.89 -11.12 -15.47
CA PHE A 250 -7.57 -11.19 -14.18
C PHE A 250 -8.64 -12.29 -14.16
N GLY A 251 -8.80 -12.98 -13.03
CA GLY A 251 -9.50 -14.24 -12.91
C GLY A 251 -10.82 -14.24 -12.11
N GLY A 252 -11.35 -13.09 -11.69
CA GLY A 252 -12.70 -13.02 -11.09
C GLY A 252 -12.76 -13.02 -9.56
N GLY A 253 -11.73 -12.56 -8.87
CA GLY A 253 -11.72 -12.44 -7.40
C GLY A 253 -12.73 -11.43 -6.85
N SER A 254 -13.19 -11.67 -5.61
CA SER A 254 -14.13 -10.83 -4.88
C SER A 254 -13.45 -10.03 -3.77
N PHE A 255 -13.95 -8.80 -3.52
CA PHE A 255 -13.46 -7.90 -2.49
C PHE A 255 -14.58 -7.45 -1.57
N GLY A 256 -14.34 -7.44 -0.25
CA GLY A 256 -15.32 -7.04 0.76
C GLY A 256 -15.11 -5.63 1.32
N GLY A 257 -14.17 -4.89 0.76
CA GLY A 257 -13.79 -3.59 1.31
C GLY A 257 -12.78 -3.65 2.46
N GLY A 258 -12.24 -4.84 2.76
CA GLY A 258 -11.08 -4.99 3.64
C GLY A 258 -9.83 -4.34 3.07
N GLY A 259 -8.92 -3.93 3.96
CA GLY A 259 -7.68 -3.26 3.58
C GLY A 259 -7.35 -2.05 4.44
N ALA A 260 -6.34 -1.31 4.05
CA ALA A 260 -5.92 -0.12 4.77
C ALA A 260 -5.49 1.00 3.84
N GLY A 261 -5.54 2.22 4.35
CA GLY A 261 -5.13 3.42 3.63
C GLY A 261 -4.21 4.33 4.43
N GLY A 262 -3.53 5.22 3.71
CA GLY A 262 -2.67 6.24 4.28
C GLY A 262 -2.62 7.50 3.42
N ARG A 263 -2.07 8.57 4.01
CA ARG A 263 -1.85 9.86 3.35
C ARG A 263 -0.48 10.40 3.72
N TRP A 264 0.14 11.18 2.80
CA TRP A 264 1.43 11.83 3.04
C TRP A 264 1.54 13.21 2.42
#